data_88483aa1ca9116c5b31e77b591bf459d
#
_entry.id   88483aa1ca9116c5b31e77b591bf459d
#
_cell.length_a   1.000
_cell.length_b   1.000
_cell.length_c   1.000
_cell.angle_alpha   90.00
_cell.angle_beta   90.00
_cell.angle_gamma   90.00
#
_symmetry.space_group_name_H-M   'P 1'
#
loop_
_entity.id
_entity.type
_entity.pdbx_description
1 polymer ?
#
loop_
_entity_poly.entity_id
_entity_poly.type
_entity_poly.pdbx_seq_one_letter_code
_entity_poly.pdbx_strand_id
1 'polypeptide(L)'
;MQNTKRSLFSVVKRAIVSFFHSPWTLALPCLVSLAAYGLAWSLAVGWSLAVGLTAARRQRSIATAEPRGVTILKTLCGADEELEKNLRSFLDADHEPLQIVFGAADPGDPALLLARRLAKEYPRRDIAIVFGADDTVPNPKVALLETLLRHARHDVILLSDSNVRLCPGDIPLVLPAFDDPRMGMVYQPVVAVGERTVPAAIENLHYTEYAAFLTIGCRLLAGQHTVNAKGQWVRRRALADVDDFARVGDCGADDYELSRQVAAAGWKLRCAETPVRVIQRDWSWQSLTARNLRHAGLRWRICPWAYPLELLFNPIPWSLPLLAAGRRELVLVAAAVIAAKMLLEISAARLLRGVPLAPRFAAIIPLKDLFIFGCWFVALFAPTAQWRGRAYRLKPGGRIEPVAPLPAAEPALARRAA
;
A
#
# COMPACT_ATOMS: atom_id res chain seq x y z
N MET A 1 -28.70 -35.55 40.34
CA MET A 1 -27.79 -34.58 39.67
C MET A 1 -26.70 -35.21 38.75
N GLN A 2 -26.15 -36.41 39.02
CA GLN A 2 -25.14 -37.04 38.14
C GLN A 2 -25.70 -37.56 36.82
N ASN A 3 -26.93 -38.04 36.75
CA ASN A 3 -27.54 -38.56 35.52
C ASN A 3 -27.88 -37.46 34.48
N THR A 4 -28.24 -36.27 34.94
CA THR A 4 -28.56 -35.13 34.04
C THR A 4 -27.30 -34.57 33.36
N LYS A 5 -26.15 -34.55 34.05
CA LYS A 5 -24.86 -34.14 33.48
C LYS A 5 -24.34 -35.11 32.43
N ARG A 6 -24.51 -36.42 32.65
CA ARG A 6 -24.13 -37.47 31.64
C ARG A 6 -25.02 -37.39 30.40
N SER A 7 -26.32 -37.11 30.55
CA SER A 7 -27.24 -36.92 29.43
C SER A 7 -26.86 -35.69 28.60
N LEU A 8 -26.61 -34.55 29.24
CA LEU A 8 -26.24 -33.31 28.54
C LEU A 8 -24.89 -33.47 27.80
N PHE A 9 -23.89 -34.06 28.41
CA PHE A 9 -22.60 -34.31 27.79
C PHE A 9 -22.70 -35.26 26.57
N SER A 10 -23.58 -36.30 26.65
CA SER A 10 -23.82 -37.19 25.52
C SER A 10 -24.59 -36.55 24.38
N VAL A 11 -25.48 -35.60 24.67
CA VAL A 11 -26.22 -34.82 23.67
C VAL A 11 -25.27 -33.81 22.99
N VAL A 12 -24.47 -33.09 23.75
CA VAL A 12 -23.47 -32.16 23.23
C VAL A 12 -22.42 -32.89 22.37
N LYS A 13 -21.92 -34.04 22.84
CA LYS A 13 -20.98 -34.86 22.08
C LYS A 13 -21.58 -35.36 20.74
N ARG A 14 -22.85 -35.80 20.75
CA ARG A 14 -23.55 -36.23 19.53
C ARG A 14 -23.79 -35.03 18.59
N ALA A 15 -24.18 -33.90 19.10
CA ALA A 15 -24.38 -32.68 18.32
C ALA A 15 -23.05 -32.22 17.66
N ILE A 16 -21.94 -32.23 18.41
CA ILE A 16 -20.60 -31.90 17.88
C ILE A 16 -20.19 -32.92 16.80
N VAL A 17 -20.31 -34.22 17.05
CA VAL A 17 -19.97 -35.27 16.06
C VAL A 17 -20.85 -35.15 14.82
N SER A 18 -22.17 -34.93 14.97
CA SER A 18 -23.11 -34.71 13.87
C SER A 18 -22.76 -33.42 13.09
N PHE A 19 -22.36 -32.36 13.78
CA PHE A 19 -21.90 -31.12 13.14
C PHE A 19 -20.66 -31.38 12.28
N PHE A 20 -19.63 -32.04 12.79
CA PHE A 20 -18.41 -32.33 12.03
C PHE A 20 -18.61 -33.30 10.85
N HIS A 21 -19.69 -34.13 10.87
CA HIS A 21 -20.10 -34.97 9.74
C HIS A 21 -21.12 -34.29 8.83
N SER A 22 -21.55 -33.09 9.16
CA SER A 22 -22.46 -32.31 8.32
C SER A 22 -21.71 -31.71 7.14
N PRO A 23 -22.22 -31.75 5.92
CA PRO A 23 -21.63 -31.04 4.77
C PRO A 23 -21.54 -29.53 4.98
N TRP A 24 -22.33 -28.98 5.89
CA TRP A 24 -22.33 -27.57 6.26
C TRP A 24 -21.06 -27.11 6.99
N THR A 25 -20.29 -28.06 7.59
CA THR A 25 -18.96 -27.72 8.17
C THR A 25 -17.98 -27.22 7.13
N LEU A 26 -18.08 -27.70 5.88
CA LEU A 26 -17.28 -27.18 4.76
C LEU A 26 -17.66 -25.73 4.40
N ALA A 27 -18.92 -25.34 4.64
CA ALA A 27 -19.37 -23.98 4.34
C ALA A 27 -18.89 -22.94 5.39
N LEU A 28 -18.63 -23.36 6.62
CA LEU A 28 -18.30 -22.46 7.72
C LEU A 28 -17.09 -21.56 7.44
N PRO A 29 -15.92 -22.07 7.02
CA PRO A 29 -14.76 -21.21 6.71
C PRO A 29 -15.08 -20.19 5.63
N CYS A 30 -15.85 -20.58 4.61
CA CYS A 30 -16.25 -19.72 3.51
C CYS A 30 -17.16 -18.59 3.99
N LEU A 31 -18.16 -18.88 4.81
CA LEU A 31 -19.10 -17.89 5.36
C LEU A 31 -18.42 -16.97 6.36
N VAL A 32 -17.53 -17.47 7.22
CA VAL A 32 -16.74 -16.67 8.15
C VAL A 32 -15.84 -15.71 7.38
N SER A 33 -15.17 -16.19 6.32
CA SER A 33 -14.33 -15.35 5.46
C SER A 33 -15.15 -14.26 4.76
N LEU A 34 -16.34 -14.58 4.24
CA LEU A 34 -17.22 -13.57 3.63
C LEU A 34 -17.67 -12.53 4.67
N ALA A 35 -17.99 -12.94 5.89
CA ALA A 35 -18.37 -12.02 6.96
C ALA A 35 -17.20 -11.09 7.36
N ALA A 36 -15.99 -11.63 7.49
CA ALA A 36 -14.78 -10.86 7.76
C ALA A 36 -14.49 -9.84 6.63
N TYR A 37 -14.61 -10.28 5.38
CA TYR A 37 -14.49 -9.41 4.22
C TYR A 37 -15.53 -8.30 4.22
N GLY A 38 -16.80 -8.63 4.47
CA GLY A 38 -17.91 -7.67 4.56
C GLY A 38 -17.71 -6.64 5.68
N LEU A 39 -17.16 -7.05 6.81
CA LEU A 39 -16.76 -6.13 7.89
C LEU A 39 -15.66 -5.17 7.43
N ALA A 40 -14.57 -5.67 6.85
CA ALA A 40 -13.48 -4.84 6.31
C ALA A 40 -13.99 -3.85 5.26
N TRP A 41 -14.87 -4.30 4.36
CA TRP A 41 -15.56 -3.46 3.39
C TRP A 41 -16.37 -2.35 4.07
N SER A 42 -17.18 -2.70 5.06
CA SER A 42 -18.04 -1.74 5.78
C SER A 42 -17.21 -0.68 6.50
N LEU A 43 -16.10 -1.06 7.12
CA LEU A 43 -15.17 -0.13 7.79
C LEU A 43 -14.50 0.81 6.79
N ALA A 44 -13.98 0.29 5.68
CA ALA A 44 -13.27 1.10 4.68
C ALA A 44 -14.22 2.07 3.96
N VAL A 45 -15.38 1.60 3.54
CA VAL A 45 -16.38 2.43 2.86
C VAL A 45 -17.02 3.42 3.82
N GLY A 46 -17.41 2.96 5.01
CA GLY A 46 -17.97 3.83 6.06
C GLY A 46 -17.03 4.94 6.47
N TRP A 47 -15.74 4.63 6.65
CA TRP A 47 -14.69 5.63 6.87
C TRP A 47 -14.63 6.63 5.73
N SER A 48 -14.55 6.17 4.48
CA SER A 48 -14.43 7.04 3.31
C SER A 48 -15.63 7.96 3.14
N LEU A 49 -16.85 7.48 3.42
CA LEU A 49 -18.05 8.30 3.38
C LEU A 49 -18.10 9.33 4.51
N ALA A 50 -17.82 8.92 5.76
CA ALA A 50 -17.80 9.81 6.92
C ALA A 50 -16.78 10.94 6.74
N VAL A 51 -15.65 10.61 6.15
CA VAL A 51 -14.56 11.51 5.88
C VAL A 51 -14.88 12.46 4.73
N GLY A 52 -15.48 11.98 3.64
CA GLY A 52 -15.93 12.83 2.55
C GLY A 52 -16.88 13.94 3.03
N LEU A 53 -17.78 13.60 3.98
CA LEU A 53 -18.69 14.58 4.60
C LEU A 53 -17.94 15.61 5.47
N THR A 54 -16.87 15.20 6.16
CA THR A 54 -16.08 16.09 7.02
C THR A 54 -15.10 16.93 6.21
N ALA A 55 -14.52 16.40 5.13
CA ALA A 55 -13.63 17.11 4.24
C ALA A 55 -14.33 18.29 3.57
N ALA A 56 -15.57 18.09 3.10
CA ALA A 56 -16.38 19.18 2.52
C ALA A 56 -16.66 20.32 3.52
N ARG A 57 -16.77 20.01 4.82
CA ARG A 57 -16.92 21.00 5.89
C ARG A 57 -15.59 21.72 6.19
N ARG A 58 -14.47 21.00 6.20
CA ARG A 58 -13.12 21.56 6.47
C ARG A 58 -12.64 22.44 5.35
N GLN A 59 -12.93 22.13 4.10
CA GLN A 59 -12.52 22.95 2.96
C GLN A 59 -13.01 24.39 3.05
N ARG A 60 -14.13 24.63 3.75
CA ARG A 60 -14.64 25.98 4.06
C ARG A 60 -13.85 26.71 5.17
N SER A 61 -13.13 25.96 6.02
CA SER A 61 -12.35 26.51 7.16
C SER A 61 -10.87 26.75 6.83
N ILE A 62 -10.35 26.21 5.73
CA ILE A 62 -8.92 26.27 5.37
C ILE A 62 -8.52 27.66 4.83
N ALA A 63 -9.49 28.49 4.47
CA ALA A 63 -9.25 29.79 3.80
C ALA A 63 -8.52 30.86 4.64
N THR A 64 -8.20 30.62 5.92
CA THR A 64 -7.69 31.65 6.85
C THR A 64 -6.31 31.35 7.48
N ALA A 65 -5.69 30.20 7.23
CA ALA A 65 -4.37 29.87 7.79
C ALA A 65 -3.23 30.31 6.85
N GLU A 66 -2.13 30.82 7.40
CA GLU A 66 -0.93 31.07 6.60
C GLU A 66 -0.44 29.76 5.95
N PRO A 67 -0.10 29.79 4.65
CA PRO A 67 0.28 28.60 3.93
C PRO A 67 1.63 28.05 4.42
N ARG A 68 1.63 26.81 4.94
CA ARG A 68 2.83 26.10 5.39
C ARG A 68 3.58 25.57 4.19
N GLY A 69 4.90 25.81 4.13
CA GLY A 69 5.75 25.29 3.08
C GLY A 69 5.86 23.76 3.07
N VAL A 70 5.89 23.17 1.89
CA VAL A 70 6.00 21.74 1.65
C VAL A 70 7.17 21.42 0.74
N THR A 71 7.98 20.41 1.07
CA THR A 71 8.94 19.80 0.15
C THR A 71 8.44 18.43 -0.28
N ILE A 72 8.39 18.19 -1.58
CA ILE A 72 8.04 16.87 -2.15
C ILE A 72 9.33 16.17 -2.58
N LEU A 73 9.63 15.01 -1.97
CA LEU A 73 10.71 14.12 -2.40
C LEU A 73 10.15 13.09 -3.37
N LYS A 74 10.49 13.24 -4.64
CA LYS A 74 9.97 12.42 -5.74
C LYS A 74 11.06 11.48 -6.24
N THR A 75 11.03 10.22 -5.80
CA THR A 75 11.98 9.21 -6.28
C THR A 75 11.59 8.71 -7.67
N LEU A 76 12.51 8.79 -8.61
CA LEU A 76 12.34 8.40 -10.01
C LEU A 76 13.18 7.17 -10.34
N CYS A 77 12.65 6.29 -11.21
CA CYS A 77 13.37 5.12 -11.69
C CYS A 77 12.73 4.58 -12.97
N GLY A 78 13.34 4.86 -14.12
CA GLY A 78 12.83 4.43 -15.41
C GLY A 78 11.57 5.18 -15.87
N ALA A 79 11.09 4.83 -17.05
CA ALA A 79 9.90 5.45 -17.64
C ALA A 79 8.63 4.73 -17.15
N ASP A 80 8.06 5.16 -16.02
CA ASP A 80 6.76 4.71 -15.56
C ASP A 80 5.64 5.15 -16.52
N GLU A 81 4.54 4.43 -16.47
CA GLU A 81 3.34 4.73 -17.26
C GLU A 81 2.75 6.09 -16.88
N GLU A 82 2.46 6.89 -17.90
CA GLU A 82 1.96 8.28 -17.74
C GLU A 82 2.86 9.16 -16.83
N LEU A 83 4.15 8.87 -16.78
CA LEU A 83 5.09 9.58 -15.91
C LEU A 83 5.00 11.10 -16.06
N GLU A 84 4.94 11.63 -17.28
CA GLU A 84 4.82 13.07 -17.52
C GLU A 84 3.57 13.66 -16.85
N LYS A 85 2.41 13.03 -17.01
CA LYS A 85 1.17 13.49 -16.37
C LYS A 85 1.24 13.38 -14.84
N ASN A 86 1.93 12.36 -14.33
CA ASN A 86 2.15 12.21 -12.90
C ASN A 86 3.04 13.33 -12.37
N LEU A 87 4.15 13.65 -13.01
CA LEU A 87 5.04 14.73 -12.59
C LEU A 87 4.35 16.10 -12.71
N ARG A 88 3.65 16.35 -13.82
CA ARG A 88 2.88 17.60 -14.01
C ARG A 88 1.85 17.83 -12.91
N SER A 89 1.20 16.79 -12.39
CA SER A 89 0.22 16.94 -11.30
C SER A 89 0.80 17.55 -10.02
N PHE A 90 2.11 17.40 -9.79
CA PHE A 90 2.82 18.04 -8.69
C PHE A 90 3.29 19.46 -9.06
N LEU A 91 3.70 19.67 -10.30
CA LEU A 91 4.13 20.98 -10.82
C LEU A 91 2.96 21.96 -10.95
N ASP A 92 1.76 21.45 -11.28
CA ASP A 92 0.53 22.23 -11.40
C ASP A 92 -0.21 22.40 -10.06
N ALA A 93 0.33 21.89 -8.94
CA ALA A 93 -0.32 21.99 -7.64
C ALA A 93 -0.51 23.47 -7.24
N ASP A 94 -1.73 23.82 -6.84
CA ASP A 94 -2.09 25.16 -6.34
C ASP A 94 -1.75 25.26 -4.85
N HIS A 95 -0.45 25.40 -4.57
CA HIS A 95 0.08 25.57 -3.21
C HIS A 95 1.43 26.30 -3.24
N GLU A 96 1.60 27.26 -2.35
CA GLU A 96 2.87 27.97 -2.12
C GLU A 96 3.06 28.19 -0.60
N PRO A 97 4.29 28.10 -0.06
CA PRO A 97 5.53 27.70 -0.75
C PRO A 97 5.58 26.18 -1.02
N LEU A 98 5.98 25.80 -2.22
CA LEU A 98 6.11 24.41 -2.65
C LEU A 98 7.47 24.17 -3.31
N GLN A 99 8.25 23.25 -2.74
CA GLN A 99 9.48 22.74 -3.33
C GLN A 99 9.29 21.31 -3.83
N ILE A 100 9.82 21.00 -5.02
CA ILE A 100 9.83 19.65 -5.56
C ILE A 100 11.28 19.22 -5.82
N VAL A 101 11.70 18.13 -5.17
CA VAL A 101 13.01 17.53 -5.37
C VAL A 101 12.84 16.23 -6.15
N PHE A 102 13.13 16.28 -7.44
CA PHE A 102 13.17 15.10 -8.30
C PHE A 102 14.52 14.43 -8.22
N GLY A 103 14.56 13.11 -8.06
CA GLY A 103 15.83 12.41 -8.06
C GLY A 103 15.78 10.99 -8.61
N ALA A 104 16.91 10.58 -9.18
CA ALA A 104 17.18 9.22 -9.63
C ALA A 104 18.60 8.79 -9.24
N ALA A 105 18.85 7.48 -9.16
CA ALA A 105 20.18 6.97 -8.89
C ALA A 105 21.16 7.26 -10.04
N ASP A 106 20.67 7.13 -11.29
CA ASP A 106 21.45 7.36 -12.51
C ASP A 106 21.13 8.75 -13.11
N PRO A 107 22.14 9.59 -13.43
CA PRO A 107 21.92 10.87 -14.11
C PRO A 107 21.33 10.73 -15.52
N GLY A 108 21.49 9.58 -16.18
CA GLY A 108 20.91 9.22 -17.48
C GLY A 108 19.53 8.58 -17.43
N ASP A 109 18.96 8.41 -16.24
CA ASP A 109 17.63 7.82 -16.08
C ASP A 109 16.56 8.60 -16.90
N PRO A 110 15.76 7.93 -17.76
CA PRO A 110 14.77 8.58 -18.62
C PRO A 110 13.74 9.40 -17.82
N ALA A 111 13.39 8.99 -16.60
CA ALA A 111 12.50 9.77 -15.73
C ALA A 111 13.17 11.08 -15.27
N LEU A 112 14.46 11.05 -14.96
CA LEU A 112 15.20 12.25 -14.57
C LEU A 112 15.38 13.19 -15.74
N LEU A 113 15.63 12.67 -16.94
CA LEU A 113 15.71 13.47 -18.16
C LEU A 113 14.38 14.17 -18.45
N LEU A 114 13.27 13.47 -18.27
CA LEU A 114 11.94 14.07 -18.35
C LEU A 114 11.74 15.16 -17.30
N ALA A 115 12.10 14.91 -16.03
CA ALA A 115 11.99 15.91 -14.96
C ALA A 115 12.83 17.18 -15.27
N ARG A 116 14.03 17.03 -15.84
CA ARG A 116 14.87 18.15 -16.30
C ARG A 116 14.18 18.96 -17.40
N ARG A 117 13.52 18.29 -18.36
CA ARG A 117 12.76 18.96 -19.41
C ARG A 117 11.59 19.76 -18.80
N LEU A 118 10.80 19.14 -17.95
CA LEU A 118 9.67 19.79 -17.28
C LEU A 118 10.11 20.96 -16.40
N ALA A 119 11.23 20.87 -15.70
CA ALA A 119 11.74 21.98 -14.89
C ALA A 119 11.96 23.26 -15.69
N LYS A 120 12.33 23.17 -16.98
CA LYS A 120 12.47 24.33 -17.86
C LYS A 120 11.14 24.94 -18.25
N GLU A 121 10.06 24.17 -18.26
CA GLU A 121 8.70 24.62 -18.56
C GLU A 121 8.04 25.33 -17.34
N TYR A 122 8.57 25.10 -16.12
CA TYR A 122 8.07 25.68 -14.86
C TYR A 122 9.11 26.56 -14.15
N PRO A 123 9.59 27.65 -14.77
CA PRO A 123 10.71 28.46 -14.24
C PRO A 123 10.41 29.17 -12.92
N ARG A 124 9.14 29.28 -12.53
CA ARG A 124 8.73 29.92 -11.26
C ARG A 124 8.61 28.94 -10.10
N ARG A 125 8.65 27.62 -10.35
CA ARG A 125 8.58 26.58 -9.31
C ARG A 125 9.96 26.35 -8.70
N ASP A 126 10.01 26.17 -7.38
CA ASP A 126 11.23 25.72 -6.70
C ASP A 126 11.44 24.22 -6.98
N ILE A 127 12.29 23.92 -7.96
CA ILE A 127 12.59 22.57 -8.41
C ILE A 127 14.06 22.30 -8.23
N ALA A 128 14.40 21.21 -7.54
CA ALA A 128 15.74 20.66 -7.50
C ALA A 128 15.79 19.33 -8.28
N ILE A 129 16.83 19.16 -9.10
CA ILE A 129 17.12 17.92 -9.82
C ILE A 129 18.36 17.30 -9.22
N VAL A 130 18.22 16.12 -8.63
CA VAL A 130 19.27 15.44 -7.88
C VAL A 130 19.52 14.07 -8.47
N PHE A 131 20.77 13.61 -8.45
CA PHE A 131 21.12 12.25 -8.86
C PHE A 131 22.19 11.65 -7.94
N GLY A 132 22.27 10.33 -7.97
CA GLY A 132 23.14 9.56 -7.12
C GLY A 132 22.39 9.00 -5.90
N ALA A 133 22.84 7.85 -5.48
CA ALA A 133 22.37 7.15 -4.29
C ALA A 133 23.58 6.39 -3.70
N ASP A 134 23.55 6.14 -2.40
CA ASP A 134 24.58 5.31 -1.76
C ASP A 134 24.32 3.84 -2.12
N ASP A 135 25.21 3.29 -2.97
CA ASP A 135 25.09 1.91 -3.45
C ASP A 135 25.37 0.87 -2.35
N THR A 136 25.87 1.28 -1.18
CA THR A 136 26.06 0.38 -0.02
C THR A 136 24.77 0.14 0.76
N VAL A 137 23.76 0.99 0.60
CA VAL A 137 22.45 0.83 1.23
C VAL A 137 21.62 -0.23 0.48
N PRO A 138 21.22 -1.33 1.13
CA PRO A 138 20.51 -2.42 0.48
C PRO A 138 19.21 -2.01 -0.22
N ASN A 139 18.45 -1.08 0.37
CA ASN A 139 17.22 -0.56 -0.23
C ASN A 139 17.54 0.66 -1.12
N PRO A 140 17.50 0.53 -2.45
CA PRO A 140 17.89 1.59 -3.37
C PRO A 140 16.95 2.80 -3.34
N LYS A 141 15.71 2.63 -2.87
CA LYS A 141 14.77 3.74 -2.69
C LYS A 141 15.16 4.57 -1.48
N VAL A 142 15.52 3.94 -0.39
CA VAL A 142 15.97 4.60 0.84
C VAL A 142 17.27 5.35 0.60
N ALA A 143 18.24 4.72 -0.06
CA ALA A 143 19.50 5.36 -0.47
C ALA A 143 19.24 6.66 -1.25
N LEU A 144 18.28 6.65 -2.17
CA LEU A 144 17.91 7.83 -2.93
C LEU A 144 17.16 8.87 -2.04
N LEU A 145 16.24 8.44 -1.16
CA LEU A 145 15.53 9.35 -0.26
C LEU A 145 16.47 10.12 0.67
N GLU A 146 17.54 9.50 1.18
CA GLU A 146 18.58 10.17 1.97
C GLU A 146 19.27 11.27 1.17
N THR A 147 19.60 11.00 -0.10
CA THR A 147 20.19 12.00 -0.99
C THR A 147 19.23 13.17 -1.22
N LEU A 148 17.95 12.90 -1.48
CA LEU A 148 16.94 13.92 -1.72
C LEU A 148 16.66 14.77 -0.47
N LEU A 149 16.66 14.17 0.71
CA LEU A 149 16.38 14.84 1.98
C LEU A 149 17.34 15.99 2.27
N ARG A 150 18.59 15.88 1.85
CA ARG A 150 19.61 16.93 2.01
C ARG A 150 19.25 18.23 1.28
N HIS A 151 18.39 18.14 0.27
CA HIS A 151 17.91 19.29 -0.52
C HIS A 151 16.55 19.81 -0.06
N ALA A 152 15.90 19.15 0.92
CA ALA A 152 14.61 19.58 1.42
C ALA A 152 14.74 20.89 2.23
N ARG A 153 13.84 21.85 2.00
CA ARG A 153 13.85 23.17 2.64
C ARG A 153 12.75 23.37 3.67
N HIS A 154 11.62 22.66 3.53
CA HIS A 154 10.44 22.89 4.38
C HIS A 154 10.32 21.84 5.48
N ASP A 155 9.56 22.19 6.54
CA ASP A 155 9.32 21.33 7.70
C ASP A 155 8.43 20.12 7.36
N VAL A 156 7.47 20.30 6.45
CA VAL A 156 6.62 19.19 6.01
C VAL A 156 7.15 18.61 4.71
N ILE A 157 7.40 17.32 4.71
CA ILE A 157 8.00 16.57 3.60
C ILE A 157 7.00 15.52 3.12
N LEU A 158 6.69 15.51 1.83
CA LEU A 158 5.91 14.44 1.19
C LEU A 158 6.85 13.47 0.48
N LEU A 159 6.83 12.20 0.90
CA LEU A 159 7.49 11.10 0.20
C LEU A 159 6.55 10.54 -0.87
N SER A 160 6.97 10.56 -2.12
CA SER A 160 6.11 10.16 -3.24
C SER A 160 6.89 9.46 -4.35
N ASP A 161 6.34 8.35 -4.84
CA ASP A 161 6.91 7.59 -5.96
C ASP A 161 6.52 8.20 -7.32
N SER A 162 7.23 7.80 -8.38
CA SER A 162 7.02 8.26 -9.78
C SER A 162 5.62 8.00 -10.34
N ASN A 163 4.99 6.90 -9.93
CA ASN A 163 3.65 6.49 -10.40
C ASN A 163 2.48 7.07 -9.59
N VAL A 164 2.75 7.98 -8.68
CA VAL A 164 1.72 8.70 -7.90
C VAL A 164 1.28 9.95 -8.65
N ARG A 165 -0.04 10.18 -8.69
CA ARG A 165 -0.67 11.40 -9.18
C ARG A 165 -1.30 12.15 -8.03
N LEU A 166 -0.88 13.40 -7.85
CA LEU A 166 -1.48 14.32 -6.90
C LEU A 166 -2.85 14.77 -7.41
N CYS A 167 -3.85 14.77 -6.54
CA CYS A 167 -5.16 15.31 -6.86
C CYS A 167 -5.29 16.76 -6.38
N PRO A 168 -6.06 17.60 -7.09
CA PRO A 168 -6.40 18.92 -6.60
C PRO A 168 -6.99 18.83 -5.18
N GLY A 169 -6.48 19.65 -4.26
CA GLY A 169 -6.92 19.68 -2.87
C GLY A 169 -6.22 18.70 -1.92
N ASP A 170 -5.37 17.79 -2.39
CA ASP A 170 -4.66 16.85 -1.49
C ASP A 170 -3.78 17.58 -0.47
N ILE A 171 -3.02 18.60 -0.90
CA ILE A 171 -2.12 19.37 -0.03
C ILE A 171 -2.91 20.12 1.07
N PRO A 172 -3.89 20.99 0.73
CA PRO A 172 -4.62 21.74 1.75
C PRO A 172 -5.46 20.87 2.69
N LEU A 173 -5.83 19.65 2.30
CA LEU A 173 -6.56 18.72 3.18
C LEU A 173 -5.64 18.03 4.20
N VAL A 174 -4.36 17.84 3.88
CA VAL A 174 -3.40 17.17 4.77
C VAL A 174 -2.70 18.14 5.71
N LEU A 175 -2.30 19.32 5.23
CA LEU A 175 -1.45 20.26 5.96
C LEU A 175 -1.98 20.71 7.33
N PRO A 176 -3.28 20.95 7.53
CA PRO A 176 -3.79 21.36 8.84
C PRO A 176 -3.56 20.35 9.97
N ALA A 177 -3.28 19.09 9.63
CA ALA A 177 -2.91 18.11 10.64
C ALA A 177 -1.58 18.44 11.33
N PHE A 178 -0.69 19.13 10.62
CA PHE A 178 0.63 19.55 11.15
C PHE A 178 0.59 20.81 12.01
N ASP A 179 -0.59 21.40 12.24
CA ASP A 179 -0.76 22.46 13.24
C ASP A 179 -0.61 21.91 14.67
N ASP A 180 -0.91 20.62 14.89
CA ASP A 180 -0.50 19.94 16.11
C ASP A 180 1.04 19.77 16.10
N PRO A 181 1.80 20.38 17.02
CA PRO A 181 3.26 20.27 17.03
C PRO A 181 3.74 18.84 17.30
N ARG A 182 2.87 17.95 17.81
CA ARG A 182 3.18 16.55 18.04
C ARG A 182 2.87 15.67 16.83
N MET A 183 2.31 16.22 15.76
CA MET A 183 2.05 15.46 14.53
C MET A 183 3.37 15.20 13.81
N GLY A 184 3.82 13.95 13.81
CA GLY A 184 5.04 13.51 13.13
C GLY A 184 4.78 13.03 11.71
N MET A 185 3.65 12.33 11.48
CA MET A 185 3.35 11.75 10.17
C MET A 185 1.87 11.74 9.87
N VAL A 186 1.53 12.08 8.62
CA VAL A 186 0.21 11.85 8.03
C VAL A 186 0.39 10.95 6.82
N TYR A 187 -0.43 9.91 6.68
CA TYR A 187 -0.36 9.00 5.54
C TYR A 187 -1.73 8.82 4.91
N GLN A 188 -1.73 8.64 3.61
CA GLN A 188 -2.95 8.52 2.82
C GLN A 188 -3.25 7.04 2.50
N PRO A 189 -4.52 6.59 2.58
CA PRO A 189 -4.91 5.32 1.97
C PRO A 189 -4.56 5.32 0.49
N VAL A 190 -4.20 4.15 -0.06
CA VAL A 190 -3.77 4.06 -1.45
C VAL A 190 -4.88 3.45 -2.30
N VAL A 191 -5.14 4.05 -3.45
CA VAL A 191 -6.00 3.46 -4.49
C VAL A 191 -5.25 3.41 -5.81
N ALA A 192 -5.33 2.29 -6.51
CA ALA A 192 -4.70 2.10 -7.81
C ALA A 192 -5.74 2.12 -8.93
N VAL A 193 -5.40 2.80 -10.03
CA VAL A 193 -6.33 3.05 -11.14
C VAL A 193 -5.62 3.04 -12.50
N GLY A 194 -6.41 2.92 -13.56
CA GLY A 194 -5.96 3.13 -14.94
C GLY A 194 -5.70 1.85 -15.71
N GLU A 195 -6.10 0.68 -15.20
CA GLU A 195 -5.87 -0.63 -15.79
C GLU A 195 -6.28 -0.74 -17.24
N ARG A 196 -5.40 -1.29 -18.09
CA ARG A 196 -5.65 -1.64 -19.49
C ARG A 196 -5.52 -3.14 -19.73
N THR A 197 -4.64 -3.80 -18.98
CA THR A 197 -4.38 -5.25 -19.06
C THR A 197 -5.00 -5.98 -17.87
N VAL A 198 -5.22 -7.29 -18.02
CA VAL A 198 -5.71 -8.15 -16.93
C VAL A 198 -4.75 -8.15 -15.73
N PRO A 199 -3.41 -8.27 -15.89
CA PRO A 199 -2.49 -8.16 -14.78
C PRO A 199 -2.59 -6.82 -14.03
N ALA A 200 -2.71 -5.70 -14.75
CA ALA A 200 -2.90 -4.39 -14.13
C ALA A 200 -4.23 -4.31 -13.37
N ALA A 201 -5.31 -4.89 -13.89
CA ALA A 201 -6.60 -4.91 -13.20
C ALA A 201 -6.56 -5.76 -11.92
N ILE A 202 -5.90 -6.93 -11.96
CA ILE A 202 -5.66 -7.77 -10.77
C ILE A 202 -4.90 -6.97 -9.71
N GLU A 203 -3.80 -6.33 -10.09
CA GLU A 203 -2.99 -5.53 -9.17
C GLU A 203 -3.77 -4.34 -8.60
N ASN A 204 -4.45 -3.56 -9.45
CA ASN A 204 -5.17 -2.36 -9.00
C ASN A 204 -6.32 -2.69 -8.06
N LEU A 205 -7.07 -3.76 -8.32
CA LEU A 205 -8.13 -4.24 -7.44
C LEU A 205 -7.55 -4.73 -6.11
N HIS A 206 -6.55 -5.63 -6.17
CA HIS A 206 -5.92 -6.16 -4.97
C HIS A 206 -5.25 -5.06 -4.15
N TYR A 207 -4.51 -4.16 -4.78
CA TYR A 207 -3.81 -3.10 -4.07
C TYR A 207 -4.78 -2.11 -3.41
N THR A 208 -5.85 -1.71 -4.11
CA THR A 208 -6.89 -0.85 -3.53
C THR A 208 -7.59 -1.52 -2.35
N GLU A 209 -8.01 -2.78 -2.53
CA GLU A 209 -8.68 -3.57 -1.50
C GLU A 209 -7.77 -3.77 -0.28
N TYR A 210 -6.59 -4.33 -0.50
CA TYR A 210 -5.66 -4.69 0.56
C TYR A 210 -5.12 -3.45 1.28
N ALA A 211 -4.61 -2.47 0.54
CA ALA A 211 -4.02 -1.27 1.14
C ALA A 211 -5.07 -0.43 1.88
N ALA A 212 -6.26 -0.20 1.27
CA ALA A 212 -7.30 0.57 1.90
C ALA A 212 -7.90 -0.17 3.11
N PHE A 213 -8.23 -1.46 2.97
CA PHE A 213 -8.82 -2.24 4.04
C PHE A 213 -7.86 -2.45 5.20
N LEU A 214 -6.59 -2.79 4.92
CA LEU A 214 -5.58 -2.95 5.96
C LEU A 214 -5.30 -1.63 6.68
N THR A 215 -5.08 -0.56 5.94
CA THR A 215 -4.80 0.76 6.50
C THR A 215 -5.94 1.27 7.39
N ILE A 216 -7.17 1.19 6.91
CA ILE A 216 -8.35 1.67 7.63
C ILE A 216 -8.76 0.67 8.70
N GLY A 217 -8.82 -0.62 8.37
CA GLY A 217 -9.23 -1.68 9.30
C GLY A 217 -8.31 -1.80 10.51
N CYS A 218 -6.99 -1.86 10.32
CA CYS A 218 -6.03 -1.90 11.42
C CYS A 218 -6.11 -0.65 12.31
N ARG A 219 -6.32 0.52 11.69
CA ARG A 219 -6.47 1.77 12.44
C ARG A 219 -7.72 1.79 13.31
N LEU A 220 -8.87 1.34 12.78
CA LEU A 220 -10.15 1.39 13.48
C LEU A 220 -10.28 0.27 14.52
N LEU A 221 -9.82 -0.95 14.22
CA LEU A 221 -10.02 -2.11 15.07
C LEU A 221 -8.90 -2.29 16.11
N ALA A 222 -7.65 -1.98 15.75
CA ALA A 222 -6.49 -2.24 16.59
C ALA A 222 -5.71 -0.98 16.99
N GLY A 223 -6.11 0.20 16.53
CA GLY A 223 -5.36 1.44 16.77
C GLY A 223 -4.00 1.48 16.06
N GLN A 224 -3.68 0.48 15.23
CA GLN A 224 -2.40 0.33 14.56
C GLN A 224 -2.34 1.15 13.27
N HIS A 225 -1.16 1.70 12.98
CA HIS A 225 -0.90 2.42 11.75
C HIS A 225 -0.17 1.51 10.75
N THR A 226 -0.85 1.20 9.64
CA THR A 226 -0.24 0.48 8.52
C THR A 226 -0.05 1.45 7.37
N VAL A 227 1.19 1.86 7.15
CA VAL A 227 1.55 2.93 6.22
C VAL A 227 2.08 2.35 4.92
N ASN A 228 1.72 2.97 3.81
CA ASN A 228 2.26 2.72 2.48
C ASN A 228 2.94 3.98 1.95
N ALA A 229 4.09 3.83 1.31
CA ALA A 229 4.97 4.92 0.88
C ALA A 229 4.43 5.87 -0.21
N LYS A 230 3.20 5.69 -0.66
CA LYS A 230 2.71 6.42 -1.84
C LYS A 230 2.27 7.87 -1.55
N GLY A 231 1.82 8.11 -0.32
CA GLY A 231 1.38 9.42 0.15
C GLY A 231 1.72 9.56 1.63
N GLN A 232 3.01 9.68 1.94
CA GLN A 232 3.53 9.72 3.30
C GLN A 232 4.10 11.12 3.56
N TRP A 233 3.40 11.87 4.41
CA TRP A 233 3.75 13.22 4.82
C TRP A 233 4.43 13.16 6.18
N VAL A 234 5.62 13.70 6.31
CA VAL A 234 6.43 13.57 7.53
C VAL A 234 6.97 14.94 7.93
N ARG A 235 6.92 15.23 9.23
CA ARG A 235 7.60 16.41 9.79
C ARG A 235 9.11 16.16 9.78
N ARG A 236 9.89 17.13 9.32
CA ARG A 236 11.35 17.03 9.26
C ARG A 236 11.98 16.65 10.61
N ARG A 237 11.48 17.27 11.69
CA ARG A 237 11.96 16.94 13.04
C ARG A 237 11.65 15.50 13.43
N ALA A 238 10.51 14.97 13.04
CA ALA A 238 10.16 13.57 13.32
C ALA A 238 11.06 12.58 12.55
N LEU A 239 11.53 12.93 11.35
CA LEU A 239 12.58 12.16 10.66
C LEU A 239 13.90 12.24 11.42
N ALA A 240 14.34 13.43 11.79
CA ALA A 240 15.60 13.61 12.50
C ALA A 240 15.64 12.86 13.85
N ASP A 241 14.52 12.81 14.59
CA ASP A 241 14.41 12.10 15.85
C ASP A 241 14.54 10.55 15.70
N VAL A 242 14.46 10.02 14.47
CA VAL A 242 14.63 8.60 14.15
C VAL A 242 15.84 8.31 13.24
N ASP A 243 16.81 9.24 13.21
CA ASP A 243 18.00 9.19 12.36
C ASP A 243 17.67 9.18 10.85
N ASP A 244 16.66 9.98 10.45
CA ASP A 244 16.18 10.11 9.09
C ASP A 244 15.82 8.74 8.47
N PHE A 245 16.47 8.31 7.41
CA PHE A 245 16.23 7.02 6.75
C PHE A 245 17.27 5.95 7.11
N ALA A 246 18.31 6.27 7.87
CA ALA A 246 19.46 5.37 8.10
C ALA A 246 19.03 4.02 8.71
N ARG A 247 18.05 4.02 9.63
CA ARG A 247 17.56 2.80 10.28
C ARG A 247 16.67 1.92 9.42
N VAL A 248 16.23 2.39 8.26
CA VAL A 248 15.36 1.65 7.34
C VAL A 248 16.06 1.28 6.03
N GLY A 249 17.36 1.54 5.92
CA GLY A 249 18.17 1.30 4.73
C GLY A 249 18.22 -0.16 4.25
N ASP A 250 17.99 -1.11 5.13
CA ASP A 250 17.92 -2.54 4.83
C ASP A 250 16.50 -3.12 4.96
N CYS A 251 15.48 -2.27 5.07
CA CYS A 251 14.09 -2.70 5.16
C CYS A 251 13.44 -2.81 3.78
N GLY A 252 12.77 -3.92 3.51
CA GLY A 252 11.97 -4.09 2.28
C GLY A 252 10.60 -3.42 2.33
N ALA A 253 10.13 -3.08 3.54
CA ALA A 253 8.93 -2.29 3.82
C ALA A 253 9.33 -1.04 4.63
N ASP A 254 10.12 -0.20 3.99
CA ASP A 254 10.71 1.03 4.55
C ASP A 254 9.63 1.98 5.11
N ASP A 255 8.53 2.10 4.43
CA ASP A 255 7.37 2.91 4.78
C ASP A 255 6.70 2.48 6.11
N TYR A 256 6.45 1.19 6.26
CA TYR A 256 5.89 0.63 7.47
C TYR A 256 6.86 0.78 8.65
N GLU A 257 8.13 0.42 8.47
CA GLU A 257 9.13 0.47 9.52
C GLU A 257 9.43 1.92 9.96
N LEU A 258 9.55 2.87 9.01
CA LEU A 258 9.70 4.29 9.31
C LEU A 258 8.52 4.80 10.16
N SER A 259 7.29 4.46 9.77
CA SER A 259 6.11 4.87 10.53
C SER A 259 6.10 4.32 11.95
N ARG A 260 6.54 3.07 12.14
CA ARG A 260 6.67 2.42 13.44
C ARG A 260 7.71 3.11 14.32
N GLN A 261 8.86 3.50 13.76
CA GLN A 261 9.91 4.24 14.47
C GLN A 261 9.46 5.64 14.87
N VAL A 262 8.80 6.37 13.98
CA VAL A 262 8.24 7.70 14.27
C VAL A 262 7.20 7.61 15.41
N ALA A 263 6.33 6.58 15.39
CA ALA A 263 5.38 6.35 16.47
C ALA A 263 6.08 5.99 17.79
N ALA A 264 7.11 5.14 17.75
CA ALA A 264 7.90 4.74 18.93
C ALA A 264 8.68 5.91 19.56
N ALA A 265 9.07 6.90 18.75
CA ALA A 265 9.67 8.15 19.22
C ALA A 265 8.65 9.12 19.87
N GLY A 266 7.38 8.72 20.01
CA GLY A 266 6.34 9.49 20.69
C GLY A 266 5.57 10.48 19.79
N TRP A 267 5.83 10.48 18.49
CA TRP A 267 5.11 11.30 17.53
C TRP A 267 3.72 10.75 17.23
N LYS A 268 2.76 11.63 17.00
CA LYS A 268 1.42 11.24 16.52
C LYS A 268 1.45 10.90 15.05
N LEU A 269 0.71 9.85 14.69
CA LEU A 269 0.42 9.48 13.32
C LEU A 269 -1.07 9.65 13.03
N ARG A 270 -1.39 10.06 11.80
CA ARG A 270 -2.77 10.20 11.34
C ARG A 270 -2.96 9.57 9.95
N CYS A 271 -4.03 8.82 9.80
CA CYS A 271 -4.54 8.42 8.49
C CYS A 271 -5.30 9.60 7.88
N ALA A 272 -4.88 10.04 6.70
CA ALA A 272 -5.55 11.10 5.97
C ALA A 272 -6.91 10.65 5.44
N GLU A 273 -7.71 11.62 5.14
CA GLU A 273 -9.09 11.44 4.73
C GLU A 273 -9.21 11.15 3.23
N THR A 274 -8.29 11.64 2.44
CA THR A 274 -8.26 11.43 0.99
C THR A 274 -7.27 10.36 0.59
N PRO A 275 -7.64 9.43 -0.30
CA PRO A 275 -6.70 8.45 -0.81
C PRO A 275 -5.74 9.07 -1.82
N VAL A 276 -4.50 8.60 -1.82
CA VAL A 276 -3.54 8.89 -2.88
C VAL A 276 -3.78 7.96 -4.08
N ARG A 277 -3.68 8.51 -5.30
CA ARG A 277 -3.88 7.75 -6.54
C ARG A 277 -2.57 7.25 -7.12
N VAL A 278 -2.50 5.95 -7.38
CA VAL A 278 -1.39 5.29 -8.07
C VAL A 278 -1.84 4.89 -9.46
N ILE A 279 -1.06 5.24 -10.49
CA ILE A 279 -1.38 4.95 -11.87
C ILE A 279 -0.63 3.68 -12.28
N GLN A 280 -1.40 2.65 -12.68
CA GLN A 280 -0.88 1.35 -13.14
C GLN A 280 -1.76 0.85 -14.28
N ARG A 281 -1.19 0.72 -15.51
CA ARG A 281 -1.97 0.51 -16.74
C ARG A 281 -1.68 -0.78 -17.45
N ASP A 282 -0.43 -0.99 -17.83
CA ASP A 282 -0.03 -2.00 -18.82
C ASP A 282 0.94 -3.03 -18.21
N TRP A 283 0.54 -3.64 -17.09
CA TRP A 283 1.35 -4.61 -16.38
C TRP A 283 1.43 -5.96 -17.10
N SER A 284 2.59 -6.61 -17.00
CA SER A 284 2.80 -7.99 -17.40
C SER A 284 2.49 -8.96 -16.25
N TRP A 285 2.24 -10.23 -16.57
CA TRP A 285 2.12 -11.30 -15.57
C TRP A 285 3.39 -11.45 -14.72
N GLN A 286 4.56 -11.26 -15.33
CA GLN A 286 5.85 -11.31 -14.64
C GLN A 286 5.95 -10.20 -13.57
N SER A 287 5.60 -8.96 -13.93
CA SER A 287 5.63 -7.83 -12.99
C SER A 287 4.63 -8.02 -11.85
N LEU A 288 3.41 -8.48 -12.17
CA LEU A 288 2.38 -8.80 -11.20
C LEU A 288 2.85 -9.87 -10.21
N THR A 289 3.39 -10.99 -10.71
CA THR A 289 3.86 -12.10 -9.88
C THR A 289 5.03 -11.70 -9.00
N ALA A 290 6.06 -11.07 -9.58
CA ALA A 290 7.25 -10.65 -8.83
C ALA A 290 6.89 -9.68 -7.69
N ARG A 291 6.00 -8.72 -7.96
CA ARG A 291 5.54 -7.78 -6.94
C ARG A 291 4.76 -8.46 -5.83
N ASN A 292 3.76 -9.29 -6.18
CA ASN A 292 2.91 -9.92 -5.18
C ASN A 292 3.67 -10.94 -4.33
N LEU A 293 4.59 -11.72 -4.90
CA LEU A 293 5.47 -12.62 -4.15
C LEU A 293 6.39 -11.84 -3.18
N ARG A 294 6.96 -10.72 -3.63
CA ARG A 294 7.78 -9.87 -2.75
C ARG A 294 6.97 -9.33 -1.57
N HIS A 295 5.81 -8.73 -1.83
CA HIS A 295 4.99 -8.16 -0.77
C HIS A 295 4.46 -9.23 0.20
N ALA A 296 4.00 -10.36 -0.31
CA ALA A 296 3.57 -11.50 0.50
C ALA A 296 4.74 -12.05 1.35
N GLY A 297 5.92 -12.22 0.75
CA GLY A 297 7.12 -12.66 1.43
C GLY A 297 7.60 -11.71 2.53
N LEU A 298 7.48 -10.40 2.32
CA LEU A 298 7.78 -9.39 3.34
C LEU A 298 6.77 -9.47 4.49
N ARG A 299 5.46 -9.53 4.21
CA ARG A 299 4.42 -9.63 5.25
C ARG A 299 4.61 -10.88 6.11
N TRP A 300 4.88 -12.03 5.48
CA TRP A 300 5.21 -13.27 6.20
C TRP A 300 6.37 -13.08 7.18
N ARG A 301 7.40 -12.34 6.83
CA ARG A 301 8.58 -12.14 7.68
C ARG A 301 8.45 -11.01 8.68
N ILE A 302 7.58 -10.05 8.42
CA ILE A 302 7.28 -8.95 9.37
C ILE A 302 6.36 -9.46 10.48
N CYS A 303 5.30 -10.20 10.12
CA CYS A 303 4.26 -10.57 11.08
C CYS A 303 3.74 -12.01 10.80
N PRO A 304 4.56 -13.04 11.08
CA PRO A 304 4.24 -14.43 10.74
C PRO A 304 2.97 -14.95 11.44
N TRP A 305 2.64 -14.45 12.62
CA TRP A 305 1.42 -14.83 13.34
C TRP A 305 0.15 -14.24 12.74
N ALA A 306 0.23 -13.05 12.12
CA ALA A 306 -0.90 -12.39 11.50
C ALA A 306 -1.09 -12.80 10.02
N TYR A 307 -0.04 -13.27 9.37
CA TYR A 307 -0.07 -13.61 7.95
C TYR A 307 -1.17 -14.65 7.58
N PRO A 308 -1.38 -15.74 8.35
CA PRO A 308 -2.47 -16.68 8.08
C PRO A 308 -3.86 -16.04 8.18
N LEU A 309 -4.03 -14.98 9.00
CA LEU A 309 -5.30 -14.28 9.15
C LEU A 309 -5.72 -13.54 7.87
N GLU A 310 -4.80 -13.28 6.94
CA GLU A 310 -5.13 -12.69 5.63
C GLU A 310 -6.12 -13.55 4.84
N LEU A 311 -6.09 -14.86 5.03
CA LEU A 311 -7.04 -15.78 4.39
C LEU A 311 -8.49 -15.56 4.82
N LEU A 312 -8.72 -14.99 6.00
CA LEU A 312 -10.07 -14.63 6.45
C LEU A 312 -10.71 -13.53 5.58
N PHE A 313 -9.91 -12.77 4.84
CA PHE A 313 -10.39 -11.70 3.98
C PHE A 313 -10.46 -12.11 2.50
N ASN A 314 -10.28 -13.39 2.19
CA ASN A 314 -10.37 -13.91 0.83
C ASN A 314 -11.32 -15.12 0.77
N PRO A 315 -12.63 -14.91 0.62
CA PRO A 315 -13.62 -16.00 0.68
C PRO A 315 -13.62 -16.94 -0.54
N ILE A 316 -13.06 -16.53 -1.69
CA ILE A 316 -13.12 -17.33 -2.92
C ILE A 316 -12.32 -18.64 -2.82
N PRO A 317 -11.06 -18.68 -2.33
CA PRO A 317 -10.37 -19.95 -2.10
C PRO A 317 -11.13 -20.91 -1.18
N TRP A 318 -11.83 -20.38 -0.17
CA TRP A 318 -12.65 -21.18 0.74
C TRP A 318 -13.92 -21.77 0.08
N SER A 319 -14.34 -21.22 -1.07
CA SER A 319 -15.47 -21.76 -1.83
C SER A 319 -15.09 -22.99 -2.66
N LEU A 320 -13.79 -23.24 -2.94
CA LEU A 320 -13.34 -24.36 -3.77
C LEU A 320 -13.71 -25.73 -3.20
N PRO A 321 -13.55 -26.04 -1.89
CA PRO A 321 -14.01 -27.30 -1.31
C PRO A 321 -15.51 -27.52 -1.46
N LEU A 322 -16.32 -26.44 -1.41
CA LEU A 322 -17.77 -26.53 -1.60
C LEU A 322 -18.13 -26.94 -3.02
N LEU A 323 -17.45 -26.36 -4.01
CA LEU A 323 -17.62 -26.69 -5.43
C LEU A 323 -17.15 -28.13 -5.69
N ALA A 324 -16.02 -28.55 -5.12
CA ALA A 324 -15.46 -29.89 -5.27
C ALA A 324 -16.34 -31.00 -4.65
N ALA A 325 -17.09 -30.68 -3.61
CA ALA A 325 -18.04 -31.62 -2.98
C ALA A 325 -19.20 -32.03 -3.88
N GLY A 326 -19.48 -31.25 -4.95
CA GLY A 326 -20.48 -31.56 -5.99
C GLY A 326 -21.94 -31.59 -5.50
N ARG A 327 -22.20 -31.30 -4.23
CA ARG A 327 -23.57 -31.27 -3.67
C ARG A 327 -24.26 -29.97 -4.04
N ARG A 328 -25.45 -30.04 -4.60
CA ARG A 328 -26.21 -28.88 -5.10
C ARG A 328 -26.26 -27.74 -4.10
N GLU A 329 -26.55 -28.03 -2.84
CA GLU A 329 -26.69 -27.03 -1.78
C GLU A 329 -25.37 -26.29 -1.55
N LEU A 330 -24.25 -27.03 -1.49
CA LEU A 330 -22.91 -26.43 -1.29
C LEU A 330 -22.45 -25.64 -2.51
N VAL A 331 -22.76 -26.09 -3.71
CA VAL A 331 -22.48 -25.34 -4.96
C VAL A 331 -23.26 -24.04 -4.97
N LEU A 332 -24.53 -24.04 -4.54
CA LEU A 332 -25.33 -22.81 -4.44
C LEU A 332 -24.76 -21.84 -3.40
N VAL A 333 -24.30 -22.33 -2.25
CA VAL A 333 -23.61 -21.49 -1.23
C VAL A 333 -22.34 -20.91 -1.80
N ALA A 334 -21.51 -21.69 -2.47
CA ALA A 334 -20.29 -21.20 -3.10
C ALA A 334 -20.59 -20.11 -4.14
N ALA A 335 -21.57 -20.33 -5.01
CA ALA A 335 -21.98 -19.35 -6.00
C ALA A 335 -22.48 -18.04 -5.36
N ALA A 336 -23.27 -18.15 -4.29
CA ALA A 336 -23.76 -16.99 -3.55
C ALA A 336 -22.60 -16.20 -2.88
N VAL A 337 -21.62 -16.88 -2.29
CA VAL A 337 -20.45 -16.25 -1.68
C VAL A 337 -19.59 -15.54 -2.74
N ILE A 338 -19.34 -16.19 -3.87
CA ILE A 338 -18.58 -15.60 -4.98
C ILE A 338 -19.31 -14.35 -5.50
N ALA A 339 -20.61 -14.43 -5.73
CA ALA A 339 -21.42 -13.29 -6.19
C ALA A 339 -21.41 -12.14 -5.18
N ALA A 340 -21.60 -12.42 -3.90
CA ALA A 340 -21.55 -11.43 -2.82
C ALA A 340 -20.18 -10.74 -2.75
N LYS A 341 -19.08 -11.52 -2.80
CA LYS A 341 -17.72 -10.97 -2.82
C LYS A 341 -17.51 -10.05 -4.02
N MET A 342 -17.92 -10.47 -5.21
CA MET A 342 -17.80 -9.64 -6.42
C MET A 342 -18.58 -8.32 -6.28
N LEU A 343 -19.80 -8.35 -5.79
CA LEU A 343 -20.63 -7.15 -5.59
C LEU A 343 -19.98 -6.19 -4.57
N LEU A 344 -19.50 -6.71 -3.45
CA LEU A 344 -18.79 -5.92 -2.44
C LEU A 344 -17.54 -5.28 -3.03
N GLU A 345 -16.72 -6.03 -3.77
CA GLU A 345 -15.48 -5.51 -4.35
C GLU A 345 -15.73 -4.47 -5.45
N ILE A 346 -16.70 -4.70 -6.33
CA ILE A 346 -17.09 -3.73 -7.37
C ILE A 346 -17.56 -2.42 -6.71
N SER A 347 -18.35 -2.51 -5.64
CA SER A 347 -18.82 -1.34 -4.92
C SER A 347 -17.68 -0.61 -4.19
N ALA A 348 -16.74 -1.35 -3.56
CA ALA A 348 -15.54 -0.78 -2.96
C ALA A 348 -14.66 -0.09 -4.01
N ALA A 349 -14.42 -0.76 -5.14
CA ALA A 349 -13.65 -0.18 -6.24
C ALA A 349 -14.26 1.13 -6.73
N ARG A 350 -15.59 1.21 -6.85
CA ARG A 350 -16.29 2.44 -7.25
C ARG A 350 -16.19 3.54 -6.21
N LEU A 351 -16.40 3.22 -4.94
CA LEU A 351 -16.47 4.20 -3.85
C LEU A 351 -15.10 4.72 -3.44
N LEU A 352 -14.11 3.82 -3.30
CA LEU A 352 -12.77 4.19 -2.84
C LEU A 352 -11.93 4.82 -3.95
N ARG A 353 -12.02 4.30 -5.18
CA ARG A 353 -11.21 4.78 -6.32
C ARG A 353 -11.78 6.05 -6.96
N GLY A 354 -13.09 6.30 -6.78
CA GLY A 354 -13.79 7.40 -7.42
C GLY A 354 -13.92 7.25 -8.95
N VAL A 355 -13.55 6.07 -9.48
CA VAL A 355 -13.69 5.72 -10.91
C VAL A 355 -14.32 4.33 -11.02
N PRO A 356 -15.24 4.12 -11.98
CA PRO A 356 -15.88 2.83 -12.17
C PRO A 356 -14.86 1.78 -12.68
N LEU A 357 -15.05 0.54 -12.25
CA LEU A 357 -14.36 -0.61 -12.83
C LEU A 357 -15.03 -0.97 -14.16
N ALA A 358 -14.24 -1.17 -15.22
CA ALA A 358 -14.77 -1.65 -16.47
C ALA A 358 -15.39 -3.05 -16.30
N PRO A 359 -16.58 -3.35 -16.86
CA PRO A 359 -17.27 -4.63 -16.67
C PRO A 359 -16.43 -5.86 -16.98
N ARG A 360 -15.58 -5.79 -18.01
CA ARG A 360 -14.64 -6.86 -18.38
C ARG A 360 -13.66 -7.21 -17.25
N PHE A 361 -13.31 -6.25 -16.40
CA PHE A 361 -12.41 -6.46 -15.28
C PHE A 361 -13.16 -6.87 -14.00
N ALA A 362 -14.46 -6.61 -13.92
CA ALA A 362 -15.27 -7.15 -12.81
C ALA A 362 -15.33 -8.69 -12.87
N ALA A 363 -15.39 -9.27 -14.08
CA ALA A 363 -15.43 -10.71 -14.28
C ALA A 363 -14.16 -11.45 -13.82
N ILE A 364 -13.03 -10.75 -13.68
CA ILE A 364 -11.76 -11.38 -13.27
C ILE A 364 -11.56 -11.44 -11.74
N ILE A 365 -12.48 -10.91 -10.94
CA ILE A 365 -12.35 -10.90 -9.48
C ILE A 365 -12.07 -12.30 -8.90
N PRO A 366 -12.79 -13.39 -9.30
CA PRO A 366 -12.46 -14.72 -8.81
C PRO A 366 -11.03 -15.17 -9.18
N LEU A 367 -10.59 -14.88 -10.41
CA LEU A 367 -9.22 -15.18 -10.85
C LEU A 367 -8.19 -14.40 -10.03
N LYS A 368 -8.46 -13.12 -9.74
CA LYS A 368 -7.62 -12.29 -8.88
C LYS A 368 -7.43 -12.93 -7.51
N ASP A 369 -8.51 -13.33 -6.85
CA ASP A 369 -8.47 -13.88 -5.51
C ASP A 369 -7.72 -15.21 -5.46
N LEU A 370 -7.88 -16.07 -6.48
CA LEU A 370 -7.12 -17.32 -6.60
C LEU A 370 -5.64 -17.07 -6.90
N PHE A 371 -5.32 -16.10 -7.75
CA PHE A 371 -3.94 -15.70 -8.02
C PHE A 371 -3.24 -15.17 -6.77
N ILE A 372 -3.90 -14.28 -6.02
CA ILE A 372 -3.35 -13.73 -4.77
C ILE A 372 -3.18 -14.83 -3.71
N PHE A 373 -4.12 -15.77 -3.61
CA PHE A 373 -3.98 -16.93 -2.75
C PHE A 373 -2.78 -17.78 -3.14
N GLY A 374 -2.56 -18.01 -4.46
CA GLY A 374 -1.36 -18.70 -4.96
C GLY A 374 -0.06 -18.00 -4.56
N CYS A 375 0.00 -16.68 -4.73
CA CYS A 375 1.15 -15.87 -4.29
C CYS A 375 1.35 -15.93 -2.77
N TRP A 376 0.26 -15.87 -2.00
CA TRP A 376 0.28 -16.00 -0.54
C TRP A 376 0.89 -17.33 -0.13
N PHE A 377 0.45 -18.44 -0.75
CA PHE A 377 0.95 -19.77 -0.43
C PHE A 377 2.42 -19.96 -0.81
N VAL A 378 2.82 -19.56 -2.02
CA VAL A 378 4.21 -19.66 -2.51
C VAL A 378 5.17 -18.86 -1.65
N ALA A 379 4.76 -17.69 -1.16
CA ALA A 379 5.59 -16.81 -0.35
C ALA A 379 6.02 -17.43 1.00
N LEU A 380 5.27 -18.42 1.53
CA LEU A 380 5.65 -19.17 2.73
C LEU A 380 6.99 -19.89 2.56
N PHE A 381 7.28 -20.34 1.34
CA PHE A 381 8.45 -21.14 1.00
C PHE A 381 9.53 -20.37 0.23
N ALA A 382 9.21 -19.14 -0.24
CA ALA A 382 10.14 -18.33 -1.03
C ALA A 382 11.10 -17.55 -0.13
N PRO A 383 12.41 -17.87 -0.09
CA PRO A 383 13.38 -17.15 0.74
C PRO A 383 13.86 -15.85 0.10
N THR A 384 13.62 -15.68 -1.20
CA THR A 384 14.11 -14.55 -1.98
C THR A 384 12.99 -13.85 -2.74
N ALA A 385 13.22 -12.60 -3.09
CA ALA A 385 12.34 -11.81 -3.93
C ALA A 385 13.12 -10.98 -4.95
N GLN A 386 12.50 -10.73 -6.10
CA GLN A 386 13.05 -9.85 -7.13
C GLN A 386 12.55 -8.42 -6.92
N TRP A 387 13.46 -7.44 -7.00
CA TRP A 387 13.13 -6.02 -6.94
C TRP A 387 14.08 -5.19 -7.80
N ARG A 388 13.52 -4.46 -8.76
CA ARG A 388 14.28 -3.59 -9.68
C ARG A 388 15.47 -4.30 -10.33
N GLY A 389 15.25 -5.52 -10.82
CA GLY A 389 16.27 -6.33 -11.50
C GLY A 389 17.28 -7.00 -10.57
N ARG A 390 17.20 -6.82 -9.26
CA ARG A 390 18.08 -7.45 -8.27
C ARG A 390 17.33 -8.48 -7.44
N ALA A 391 18.02 -9.56 -7.05
CA ALA A 391 17.51 -10.57 -6.13
C ALA A 391 17.89 -10.22 -4.69
N TYR A 392 16.93 -10.31 -3.79
CA TYR A 392 17.10 -10.06 -2.36
C TYR A 392 16.68 -11.27 -1.55
N ARG A 393 17.46 -11.64 -0.55
CA ARG A 393 17.06 -12.57 0.51
C ARG A 393 16.19 -11.82 1.52
N LEU A 394 15.01 -12.39 1.81
CA LEU A 394 14.09 -11.84 2.79
C LEU A 394 14.41 -12.40 4.17
N LYS A 395 14.69 -11.52 5.13
CA LYS A 395 15.05 -11.85 6.52
C LYS A 395 13.87 -11.55 7.48
N PRO A 396 13.89 -12.10 8.69
CA PRO A 396 12.92 -11.75 9.74
C PRO A 396 12.83 -10.23 9.96
N GLY A 397 11.64 -9.75 10.33
CA GLY A 397 11.39 -8.32 10.51
C GLY A 397 11.33 -7.52 9.20
N GLY A 398 11.25 -8.19 8.03
CA GLY A 398 11.16 -7.51 6.73
C GLY A 398 12.48 -6.92 6.23
N ARG A 399 13.61 -7.32 6.83
CA ARG A 399 14.94 -6.93 6.36
C ARG A 399 15.25 -7.61 5.02
N ILE A 400 16.03 -6.93 4.18
CA ILE A 400 16.48 -7.41 2.87
C ILE A 400 18.00 -7.42 2.77
N GLU A 401 18.52 -8.45 2.14
CA GLU A 401 19.94 -8.61 1.88
C GLU A 401 20.13 -8.94 0.40
N PRO A 402 20.93 -8.18 -0.37
CA PRO A 402 21.22 -8.53 -1.75
C PRO A 402 21.82 -9.92 -1.86
N VAL A 403 21.35 -10.73 -2.82
CA VAL A 403 21.88 -12.08 -3.04
C VAL A 403 23.28 -12.03 -3.66
N ALA A 404 23.51 -11.08 -4.57
CA ALA A 404 24.86 -10.75 -5.07
C ALA A 404 25.40 -9.54 -4.28
N PRO A 405 26.70 -9.46 -4.04
CA PRO A 405 27.31 -8.30 -3.40
C PRO A 405 26.91 -7.01 -4.14
N LEU A 406 26.60 -5.96 -3.37
CA LEU A 406 26.47 -4.63 -3.94
C LEU A 406 27.83 -4.24 -4.55
N PRO A 407 27.88 -3.55 -5.70
CA PRO A 407 29.13 -3.05 -6.23
C PRO A 407 29.80 -2.20 -5.13
N ALA A 408 31.09 -2.40 -4.93
CA ALA A 408 31.88 -1.56 -4.03
C ALA A 408 31.65 -0.10 -4.45
N ALA A 409 31.40 0.77 -3.48
CA ALA A 409 31.24 2.20 -3.77
C ALA A 409 32.52 2.70 -4.45
N GLU A 410 32.46 2.98 -5.73
CA GLU A 410 33.52 3.77 -6.38
C GLU A 410 33.51 5.15 -5.72
N PRO A 411 34.69 5.65 -5.31
CA PRO A 411 34.80 6.98 -4.74
C PRO A 411 34.13 8.00 -5.68
N ALA A 412 33.27 8.84 -5.13
CA ALA A 412 32.48 9.84 -5.87
C ALA A 412 33.31 10.77 -6.78
N LEU A 413 34.62 10.75 -6.66
CA LEU A 413 35.59 11.48 -7.49
C LEU A 413 35.88 10.81 -8.86
N ALA A 414 35.75 9.48 -9.00
CA ALA A 414 35.95 8.79 -10.26
C ALA A 414 34.81 8.97 -11.27
N ARG A 415 33.58 9.25 -10.80
CA ARG A 415 32.40 9.51 -11.67
C ARG A 415 32.36 10.93 -12.26
N ARG A 416 33.28 11.83 -11.91
CA ARG A 416 33.38 13.17 -12.50
C ARG A 416 34.31 13.26 -13.72
N ALA A 417 35.01 12.17 -14.07
CA ALA A 417 36.03 12.14 -15.13
C ALA A 417 35.70 11.20 -16.30
N ALA A 418 34.48 10.59 -16.35
CA ALA A 418 33.98 9.84 -17.50
C ALA A 418 32.61 10.49 -17.96
#